data_b14a0be34a6f9e91a10eac8bc1c59f54
#
_entry.id   b14a0be34a6f9e91a10eac8bc1c59f54
#
_cell.length_a   1.000
_cell.length_b   1.000
_cell.length_c   1.000
_cell.angle_alpha   90.00
_cell.angle_beta   90.00
_cell.angle_gamma   90.00
#
_symmetry.space_group_name_H-M   'P 1'
#
loop_
_entity.id
_entity.type
_entity.pdbx_description
1 polymer ?
#
loop_
_entity_poly.entity_id
_entity_poly.type
_entity_poly.pdbx_seq_one_letter_code
_entity_poly.pdbx_strand_id
1 'polypeptide(L)'
;QDVLKISYVGYTAKEVKVGNRKVLAIDLSEDAQALEEVVVTAYGTGQKKASMVGSVQAIRPAELKVPSTNLSNSFAGRLSGVVAVQRTGRPGADGSDFWIRGISTLSEATSPLIIIDGVQVSSADLNALDPEVIDGFSILKDATATAMYGTRGANGVMIVTTKSGQNLDKPIINFRVEGQISQPTKTPKFVDGATYMELFNEAVKNDGSPDVLYSQDKINGTRMKLNPYVFPDVNWYDEMFNDVAFNEKVNFNIRGGGKKIDYFSSISVNHESGMLKNRSKDFFSYNNNIDVMRYAFQNNINAYLSKSSKLSVRLNVQLRDLREPNRGIDDIFADAMNSSPVEAPVFYEPDGTTNHVKWGTTDRLITAYQGNPVAQLTTGYNDTFESTVIAALEFEQKLDFLTKGLRFKALGTFKNWSK
;
A
#
# COMPACT_ATOMS: atom_id res chain seq x y z
N GLN A 1 28.20 27.20 37.22
CA GLN A 1 29.28 26.75 36.35
C GLN A 1 28.66 26.29 35.04
N ASP A 2 28.89 27.05 33.97
CA ASP A 2 28.29 26.76 32.66
C ASP A 2 28.97 25.57 32.04
N VAL A 3 28.17 24.60 31.53
CA VAL A 3 28.62 23.42 30.80
C VAL A 3 28.15 23.59 29.35
N LEU A 4 29.09 23.53 28.45
CA LEU A 4 28.85 23.59 27.01
C LEU A 4 28.73 22.15 26.49
N LYS A 5 27.62 21.81 25.88
CA LYS A 5 27.42 20.52 25.18
C LYS A 5 27.59 20.75 23.71
N ILE A 6 28.58 20.07 23.14
CA ILE A 6 28.94 20.19 21.73
C ILE A 6 28.63 18.87 21.05
N SER A 7 27.85 18.91 19.97
CA SER A 7 27.54 17.76 19.15
C SER A 7 27.72 18.11 17.67
N TYR A 8 28.30 17.23 16.92
CA TYR A 8 28.41 17.33 15.47
C TYR A 8 28.08 15.97 14.86
N VAL A 9 27.47 15.96 13.67
CA VAL A 9 27.05 14.72 12.99
C VAL A 9 28.28 13.88 12.69
N GLY A 10 28.31 12.61 13.18
CA GLY A 10 29.46 11.70 13.03
C GLY A 10 30.50 11.79 14.13
N TYR A 11 30.26 12.59 15.18
CA TYR A 11 31.19 12.72 16.32
C TYR A 11 30.47 12.48 17.64
N THR A 12 31.17 11.92 18.61
CA THR A 12 30.64 11.71 19.96
C THR A 12 30.41 13.05 20.66
N ALA A 13 29.20 13.26 21.16
CA ALA A 13 28.87 14.49 21.88
C ALA A 13 29.74 14.65 23.14
N LYS A 14 30.35 15.83 23.33
CA LYS A 14 31.27 16.13 24.44
C LYS A 14 30.73 17.28 25.30
N GLU A 15 30.72 17.08 26.60
CA GLU A 15 30.35 18.11 27.55
C GLU A 15 31.64 18.70 28.18
N VAL A 16 31.82 20.02 28.08
CA VAL A 16 32.97 20.72 28.57
C VAL A 16 32.57 21.85 29.51
N LYS A 17 33.13 21.89 30.72
CA LYS A 17 32.93 22.99 31.66
C LYS A 17 33.72 24.22 31.21
N VAL A 18 33.07 25.33 31.03
CA VAL A 18 33.62 26.57 30.47
C VAL A 18 34.60 27.19 31.46
N GLY A 19 34.27 27.29 32.74
CA GLY A 19 35.09 27.95 33.77
C GLY A 19 35.45 29.39 33.38
N ASN A 20 36.63 29.87 33.76
CA ASN A 20 37.13 31.22 33.44
C ASN A 20 37.94 31.31 32.15
N ARG A 21 37.84 30.30 31.25
CA ARG A 21 38.62 30.26 30.01
C ARG A 21 37.99 31.12 28.93
N LYS A 22 38.83 31.98 28.30
CA LYS A 22 38.38 32.85 27.19
C LYS A 22 38.42 32.15 25.82
N VAL A 23 39.15 31.04 25.68
CA VAL A 23 39.22 30.21 24.47
C VAL A 23 39.19 28.75 24.88
N LEU A 24 38.36 27.98 24.24
CA LEU A 24 38.23 26.54 24.42
C LEU A 24 38.56 25.87 23.07
N ALA A 25 39.66 25.15 23.00
CA ALA A 25 39.91 24.21 21.93
C ALA A 25 39.26 22.86 22.32
N ILE A 26 38.40 22.35 21.47
CA ILE A 26 37.64 21.13 21.76
C ILE A 26 37.82 20.17 20.59
N ASP A 27 38.51 19.10 20.84
CA ASP A 27 38.63 17.99 19.90
C ASP A 27 37.45 17.03 20.11
N LEU A 28 36.67 16.84 19.05
CA LEU A 28 35.62 15.83 19.00
C LEU A 28 36.24 14.54 18.45
N SER A 29 36.00 13.42 19.14
CA SER A 29 36.36 12.11 18.63
C SER A 29 35.26 11.62 17.67
N GLU A 30 35.65 11.06 16.55
CA GLU A 30 34.72 10.43 15.61
C GLU A 30 33.90 9.35 16.35
N ASP A 31 32.58 9.36 16.12
CA ASP A 31 31.69 8.31 16.63
C ASP A 31 31.83 7.07 15.74
N ALA A 32 32.77 6.19 16.10
CA ALA A 32 33.02 4.95 15.39
C ALA A 32 31.75 4.04 15.31
N GLN A 33 30.78 4.24 16.20
CA GLN A 33 29.51 3.52 16.14
C GLN A 33 28.56 4.09 15.08
N ALA A 34 28.67 5.37 14.72
CA ALA A 34 27.87 5.97 13.66
C ALA A 34 28.32 5.57 12.24
N LEU A 35 29.51 4.98 12.09
CA LEU A 35 30.09 4.60 10.79
C LEU A 35 29.97 3.10 10.46
N GLU A 36 29.49 2.28 11.37
CA GLU A 36 29.28 0.86 11.11
C GLU A 36 27.83 0.59 10.63
N GLU A 37 27.54 0.94 9.38
CA GLU A 37 26.33 0.50 8.71
C GLU A 37 26.43 -1.02 8.47
N VAL A 38 25.78 -1.79 9.34
CA VAL A 38 25.69 -3.24 9.20
C VAL A 38 24.57 -3.55 8.20
N VAL A 39 24.94 -4.17 7.11
CA VAL A 39 23.99 -4.65 6.10
C VAL A 39 23.66 -6.11 6.42
N VAL A 40 22.37 -6.42 6.49
CA VAL A 40 21.93 -7.80 6.61
C VAL A 40 22.08 -8.47 5.25
N THR A 41 22.84 -9.55 5.21
CA THR A 41 23.06 -10.39 4.02
C THR A 41 22.26 -11.68 4.12
N ALA A 42 22.53 -12.62 3.20
CA ALA A 42 21.87 -13.90 3.16
C ALA A 42 21.81 -14.60 4.53
N TYR A 43 20.69 -15.20 4.83
CA TYR A 43 20.42 -15.94 6.07
C TYR A 43 20.60 -15.11 7.37
N GLY A 44 20.37 -13.79 7.29
CA GLY A 44 20.41 -12.91 8.47
C GLY A 44 21.80 -12.69 9.05
N THR A 45 22.86 -12.93 8.28
CA THR A 45 24.24 -12.59 8.70
C THR A 45 24.48 -11.09 8.46
N GLY A 46 24.73 -10.34 9.53
CA GLY A 46 25.14 -8.94 9.41
C GLY A 46 26.61 -8.86 8.96
N GLN A 47 26.88 -8.15 7.88
CA GLN A 47 28.25 -7.81 7.46
C GLN A 47 28.40 -6.28 7.43
N LYS A 48 29.63 -5.81 7.74
CA LYS A 48 29.92 -4.38 7.60
C LYS A 48 29.82 -4.00 6.11
N LYS A 49 29.12 -2.92 5.78
CA LYS A 49 28.97 -2.44 4.39
C LYS A 49 30.33 -2.26 3.69
N ALA A 50 31.33 -1.80 4.43
CA ALA A 50 32.69 -1.61 3.95
C ALA A 50 33.42 -2.92 3.57
N SER A 51 32.97 -4.08 4.08
CA SER A 51 33.58 -5.40 3.77
C SER A 51 32.85 -6.16 2.67
N MET A 52 31.80 -5.59 2.09
CA MET A 52 31.03 -6.25 1.04
C MET A 52 31.59 -5.96 -0.34
N VAL A 53 31.90 -7.02 -1.08
CA VAL A 53 32.22 -6.96 -2.50
C VAL A 53 30.92 -7.07 -3.28
N GLY A 54 30.30 -5.93 -3.61
CA GLY A 54 29.06 -5.90 -4.36
C GLY A 54 28.21 -4.65 -4.07
N SER A 55 27.29 -4.31 -4.99
CA SER A 55 26.39 -3.16 -4.82
C SER A 55 25.25 -3.52 -3.89
N VAL A 56 25.36 -3.14 -2.64
CA VAL A 56 24.31 -3.29 -1.61
C VAL A 56 23.90 -1.92 -1.12
N GLN A 57 22.60 -1.69 -1.06
CA GLN A 57 22.04 -0.47 -0.51
C GLN A 57 21.25 -0.81 0.77
N ALA A 58 21.62 -0.17 1.87
CA ALA A 58 20.85 -0.16 3.10
C ALA A 58 20.04 1.14 3.17
N ILE A 59 18.80 1.07 3.65
CA ILE A 59 17.88 2.18 3.71
C ILE A 59 17.22 2.20 5.07
N ARG A 60 17.10 3.39 5.62
CA ARG A 60 16.45 3.60 6.91
C ARG A 60 14.93 3.68 6.73
N PRO A 61 14.13 3.00 7.57
CA PRO A 61 12.66 3.01 7.46
C PRO A 61 12.04 4.41 7.51
N ALA A 62 12.69 5.35 8.22
CA ALA A 62 12.24 6.74 8.30
C ALA A 62 12.14 7.43 6.92
N GLU A 63 12.97 7.02 5.96
CA GLU A 63 12.98 7.55 4.60
C GLU A 63 11.80 7.02 3.75
N LEU A 64 11.17 5.92 4.20
CA LEU A 64 10.06 5.27 3.52
C LEU A 64 8.68 5.63 4.11
N LYS A 65 8.63 6.48 5.13
CA LYS A 65 7.37 6.94 5.71
C LYS A 65 6.69 7.93 4.77
N VAL A 66 5.71 7.45 4.04
CA VAL A 66 4.81 8.23 3.18
C VAL A 66 3.38 7.94 3.60
N PRO A 67 2.46 8.87 3.38
CA PRO A 67 1.03 8.62 3.59
C PRO A 67 0.51 7.71 2.47
N SER A 68 0.87 6.44 2.54
CA SER A 68 0.42 5.38 1.63
C SER A 68 0.18 4.12 2.43
N THR A 69 -0.83 3.40 2.05
CA THR A 69 -1.21 2.13 2.68
C THR A 69 -0.25 1.02 2.33
N ASN A 70 0.19 0.97 1.06
CA ASN A 70 1.10 -0.05 0.57
C ASN A 70 2.54 0.44 0.61
N LEU A 71 3.41 -0.37 1.21
CA LEU A 71 4.81 -0.03 1.40
C LEU A 71 5.55 0.20 0.07
N SER A 72 5.25 -0.56 -1.00
CA SER A 72 5.91 -0.42 -2.30
C SER A 72 5.68 0.94 -2.97
N ASN A 73 4.61 1.66 -2.61
CA ASN A 73 4.36 3.01 -3.13
C ASN A 73 5.41 4.02 -2.64
N SER A 74 6.09 3.71 -1.54
CA SER A 74 7.18 4.53 -1.02
C SER A 74 8.52 4.32 -1.74
N PHE A 75 8.65 3.34 -2.62
CA PHE A 75 9.92 2.97 -3.24
C PHE A 75 10.34 3.91 -4.37
N ALA A 76 9.36 4.42 -5.12
CA ALA A 76 9.61 5.31 -6.25
C ALA A 76 10.41 6.55 -5.82
N GLY A 77 11.53 6.82 -6.48
CA GLY A 77 12.39 7.96 -6.22
C GLY A 77 13.19 7.93 -4.90
N ARG A 78 12.97 6.93 -4.03
CA ARG A 78 13.66 6.80 -2.73
C ARG A 78 14.66 5.66 -2.69
N LEU A 79 14.39 4.59 -3.42
CA LEU A 79 15.26 3.43 -3.51
C LEU A 79 16.12 3.54 -4.78
N SER A 80 17.41 3.87 -4.64
CA SER A 80 18.31 3.95 -5.79
C SER A 80 18.39 2.62 -6.54
N GLY A 81 18.16 2.64 -7.85
CA GLY A 81 18.15 1.47 -8.71
C GLY A 81 16.92 0.56 -8.57
N VAL A 82 15.87 1.05 -7.93
CA VAL A 82 14.53 0.43 -7.94
C VAL A 82 13.60 1.27 -8.79
N VAL A 83 12.98 0.64 -9.76
CA VAL A 83 11.89 1.22 -10.56
C VAL A 83 10.59 0.71 -9.96
N ALA A 84 9.72 1.60 -9.54
CA ALA A 84 8.40 1.26 -9.00
C ALA A 84 7.32 1.99 -9.79
N VAL A 85 6.25 1.27 -10.13
CA VAL A 85 5.13 1.78 -10.92
C VAL A 85 3.82 1.40 -10.24
N GLN A 86 3.06 2.38 -9.81
CA GLN A 86 1.70 2.20 -9.34
C GLN A 86 0.75 2.26 -10.54
N ARG A 87 0.07 1.16 -10.84
CA ARG A 87 -0.84 1.06 -12.01
C ARG A 87 -2.23 1.59 -11.72
N THR A 88 -2.66 1.51 -10.49
CA THR A 88 -4.00 1.94 -10.06
C THR A 88 -3.94 2.52 -8.63
N GLY A 89 -4.85 3.42 -8.32
CA GLY A 89 -5.08 3.93 -6.96
C GLY A 89 -6.28 3.28 -6.27
N ARG A 90 -6.80 2.17 -6.82
CA ARG A 90 -7.96 1.46 -6.26
C ARG A 90 -7.60 0.87 -4.90
N PRO A 91 -8.40 1.14 -3.85
CA PRO A 91 -8.20 0.52 -2.55
C PRO A 91 -8.11 -1.01 -2.63
N GLY A 92 -7.14 -1.56 -1.93
CA GLY A 92 -6.88 -2.99 -1.94
C GLY A 92 -6.07 -3.52 -3.13
N ALA A 93 -5.85 -2.72 -4.18
CA ALA A 93 -5.07 -3.07 -5.38
C ALA A 93 -4.07 -1.98 -5.78
N ASP A 94 -3.83 -1.01 -4.92
CA ASP A 94 -3.03 0.20 -5.16
C ASP A 94 -1.52 0.02 -4.87
N GLY A 95 -1.05 -1.21 -4.66
CA GLY A 95 0.38 -1.51 -4.52
C GLY A 95 1.14 -1.28 -5.81
N SER A 96 2.40 -0.81 -5.69
CA SER A 96 3.29 -0.66 -6.84
C SER A 96 3.98 -1.96 -7.19
N ASP A 97 4.04 -2.26 -8.48
CA ASP A 97 5.00 -3.21 -9.04
C ASP A 97 6.40 -2.58 -9.00
N PHE A 98 7.42 -3.36 -8.67
CA PHE A 98 8.77 -2.83 -8.62
C PHE A 98 9.82 -3.83 -9.11
N TRP A 99 10.90 -3.29 -9.67
CA TRP A 99 12.02 -4.03 -10.25
C TRP A 99 13.34 -3.44 -9.77
N ILE A 100 14.33 -4.31 -9.57
CA ILE A 100 15.69 -3.88 -9.25
C ILE A 100 16.49 -3.80 -10.55
N ARG A 101 16.99 -2.59 -10.88
CA ARG A 101 17.71 -2.26 -12.13
C ARG A 101 16.87 -2.43 -13.42
N GLY A 102 15.53 -2.45 -13.28
CA GLY A 102 14.60 -2.61 -14.40
C GLY A 102 14.34 -4.07 -14.76
N ILE A 103 13.65 -4.28 -15.87
CA ILE A 103 13.30 -5.62 -16.38
C ILE A 103 14.50 -6.14 -17.18
N SER A 104 15.16 -7.18 -16.67
CA SER A 104 16.38 -7.76 -17.25
C SER A 104 16.14 -9.09 -17.96
N THR A 105 14.92 -9.61 -17.93
CA THR A 105 14.55 -10.91 -18.51
C THR A 105 13.34 -10.79 -19.39
N LEU A 106 13.28 -11.63 -20.42
CA LEU A 106 12.11 -11.81 -21.31
C LEU A 106 11.10 -12.84 -20.74
N SER A 107 11.42 -13.48 -19.61
CA SER A 107 10.51 -14.40 -18.94
C SER A 107 9.45 -13.66 -18.14
N GLU A 108 8.32 -14.32 -17.82
CA GLU A 108 7.25 -13.77 -17.01
C GLU A 108 7.69 -13.44 -15.56
N ALA A 109 8.70 -14.13 -15.03
CA ALA A 109 9.22 -13.94 -13.68
C ALA A 109 10.20 -12.74 -13.63
N THR A 110 9.69 -11.51 -13.61
CA THR A 110 10.49 -10.28 -13.57
C THR A 110 10.66 -9.70 -12.17
N SER A 111 9.89 -10.18 -11.19
CA SER A 111 9.90 -9.66 -9.82
C SER A 111 11.17 -10.05 -9.06
N PRO A 112 11.71 -9.17 -8.19
CA PRO A 112 12.82 -9.52 -7.32
C PRO A 112 12.41 -10.54 -6.26
N LEU A 113 13.39 -11.28 -5.72
CA LEU A 113 13.18 -12.13 -4.57
C LEU A 113 13.03 -11.27 -3.32
N ILE A 114 11.97 -11.48 -2.55
CA ILE A 114 11.69 -10.74 -1.33
C ILE A 114 11.83 -11.67 -0.13
N ILE A 115 12.59 -11.23 0.87
CA ILE A 115 12.84 -11.98 2.09
C ILE A 115 12.57 -11.09 3.30
N ILE A 116 11.66 -11.53 4.17
CA ILE A 116 11.36 -10.87 5.44
C ILE A 116 11.82 -11.78 6.58
N ASP A 117 12.75 -11.33 7.39
CA ASP A 117 13.32 -12.08 8.53
C ASP A 117 13.74 -13.52 8.18
N GLY A 118 14.30 -13.70 6.97
CA GLY A 118 14.74 -15.01 6.47
C GLY A 118 13.66 -15.84 5.77
N VAL A 119 12.41 -15.39 5.72
CA VAL A 119 11.29 -16.06 5.05
C VAL A 119 11.08 -15.45 3.66
N GLN A 120 10.99 -16.30 2.62
CA GLN A 120 10.60 -15.85 1.28
C GLN A 120 9.11 -15.50 1.26
N VAL A 121 8.78 -14.33 0.74
CA VAL A 121 7.42 -13.80 0.70
C VAL A 121 7.08 -13.20 -0.67
N SER A 122 5.79 -12.92 -0.89
CA SER A 122 5.30 -12.23 -2.09
C SER A 122 5.37 -10.70 -1.95
N SER A 123 5.20 -9.98 -3.06
CA SER A 123 5.05 -8.52 -3.04
C SER A 123 3.81 -8.08 -2.25
N ALA A 124 2.74 -8.88 -2.25
CA ALA A 124 1.54 -8.61 -1.46
C ALA A 124 1.82 -8.67 0.06
N ASP A 125 2.59 -9.67 0.52
CA ASP A 125 2.98 -9.78 1.93
C ASP A 125 3.87 -8.60 2.36
N LEU A 126 4.76 -8.14 1.47
CA LEU A 126 5.60 -6.96 1.70
C LEU A 126 4.75 -5.69 1.79
N ASN A 127 3.78 -5.53 0.89
CA ASN A 127 2.89 -4.36 0.87
C ASN A 127 2.03 -4.25 2.13
N ALA A 128 1.68 -5.38 2.72
CA ALA A 128 0.89 -5.42 3.94
C ALA A 128 1.71 -5.14 5.22
N LEU A 129 3.06 -5.02 5.11
CA LEU A 129 3.89 -4.61 6.24
C LEU A 129 3.70 -3.13 6.57
N ASP A 130 3.48 -2.86 7.85
CA ASP A 130 3.54 -1.49 8.35
C ASP A 130 4.99 -0.98 8.37
N PRO A 131 5.31 0.21 7.81
CA PRO A 131 6.64 0.81 7.93
C PRO A 131 7.17 0.91 9.36
N GLU A 132 6.28 1.00 10.36
CA GLU A 132 6.66 1.08 11.78
C GLU A 132 7.26 -0.22 12.33
N VAL A 133 7.01 -1.37 11.70
CA VAL A 133 7.60 -2.65 12.14
C VAL A 133 8.98 -2.92 11.53
N ILE A 134 9.40 -2.13 10.54
CA ILE A 134 10.62 -2.36 9.79
C ILE A 134 11.81 -1.72 10.50
N ASP A 135 12.91 -2.47 10.62
CA ASP A 135 14.19 -1.99 11.11
C ASP A 135 15.10 -1.53 9.96
N GLY A 136 15.12 -2.26 8.85
CA GLY A 136 15.92 -1.91 7.70
C GLY A 136 15.59 -2.68 6.44
N PHE A 137 16.06 -2.13 5.32
CA PHE A 137 16.06 -2.75 4.01
C PHE A 137 17.47 -2.92 3.50
N SER A 138 17.75 -4.07 2.91
CA SER A 138 18.98 -4.32 2.16
C SER A 138 18.62 -4.79 0.76
N ILE A 139 19.09 -4.09 -0.25
CA ILE A 139 18.83 -4.42 -1.65
C ILE A 139 20.14 -4.93 -2.27
N LEU A 140 20.15 -6.21 -2.64
CA LEU A 140 21.27 -6.87 -3.31
C LEU A 140 21.02 -6.78 -4.82
N LYS A 141 21.90 -6.04 -5.51
CA LYS A 141 21.70 -5.69 -6.92
C LYS A 141 22.60 -6.48 -7.87
N ASP A 142 23.75 -6.97 -7.41
CA ASP A 142 24.75 -7.63 -8.24
C ASP A 142 24.75 -9.13 -8.05
N ALA A 143 25.20 -9.86 -9.08
CA ALA A 143 25.28 -11.31 -9.07
C ALA A 143 26.15 -11.85 -7.92
N THR A 144 27.25 -11.16 -7.56
CA THR A 144 28.08 -11.51 -6.41
C THR A 144 27.33 -11.43 -5.08
N ALA A 145 26.50 -10.39 -4.91
CA ALA A 145 25.69 -10.21 -3.70
C ALA A 145 24.50 -11.19 -3.66
N THR A 146 23.94 -11.57 -4.81
CA THR A 146 22.78 -12.47 -4.91
C THR A 146 23.15 -13.95 -5.08
N ALA A 147 24.45 -14.29 -5.25
CA ALA A 147 24.93 -15.65 -5.50
C ALA A 147 24.43 -16.70 -4.51
N MET A 148 24.28 -16.31 -3.24
CA MET A 148 23.78 -17.21 -2.17
C MET A 148 22.31 -17.60 -2.34
N TYR A 149 21.56 -16.91 -3.20
CA TYR A 149 20.15 -17.19 -3.51
C TYR A 149 19.96 -17.95 -4.81
N GLY A 150 21.06 -18.25 -5.51
CA GLY A 150 21.05 -18.97 -6.78
C GLY A 150 20.22 -18.28 -7.86
N THR A 151 19.55 -19.08 -8.70
CA THR A 151 18.73 -18.58 -9.81
C THR A 151 17.57 -17.69 -9.36
N ARG A 152 17.04 -17.88 -8.15
CA ARG A 152 15.97 -17.05 -7.60
C ARG A 152 16.41 -15.60 -7.33
N GLY A 153 17.70 -15.36 -7.15
CA GLY A 153 18.27 -14.03 -6.95
C GLY A 153 18.60 -13.29 -8.26
N ALA A 154 18.31 -13.85 -9.43
CA ALA A 154 18.70 -13.29 -10.73
C ALA A 154 18.14 -11.87 -10.98
N ASN A 155 16.92 -11.59 -10.53
CA ASN A 155 16.27 -10.27 -10.66
C ASN A 155 16.58 -9.34 -9.46
N GLY A 156 17.61 -9.67 -8.66
CA GLY A 156 17.93 -8.97 -7.41
C GLY A 156 17.17 -9.53 -6.21
N VAL A 157 17.64 -9.18 -5.02
CA VAL A 157 17.04 -9.62 -3.75
C VAL A 157 16.79 -8.42 -2.86
N MET A 158 15.58 -8.33 -2.33
CA MET A 158 15.19 -7.38 -1.29
C MET A 158 15.09 -8.12 0.04
N ILE A 159 15.92 -7.73 1.00
CA ILE A 159 15.90 -8.27 2.35
C ILE A 159 15.33 -7.21 3.28
N VAL A 160 14.28 -7.57 4.00
CA VAL A 160 13.62 -6.72 5.00
C VAL A 160 13.85 -7.35 6.35
N THR A 161 14.32 -6.55 7.29
CA THR A 161 14.44 -6.93 8.70
C THR A 161 13.41 -6.19 9.51
N THR A 162 12.70 -6.90 10.38
CA THR A 162 11.75 -6.28 11.29
C THR A 162 12.41 -5.93 12.62
N LYS A 163 11.87 -4.91 13.29
CA LYS A 163 12.38 -4.44 14.58
C LYS A 163 12.41 -5.57 15.60
N SER A 164 13.47 -5.64 16.37
CA SER A 164 13.59 -6.52 17.52
C SER A 164 13.59 -5.71 18.82
N GLY A 165 13.45 -6.40 19.93
CA GLY A 165 13.65 -5.83 21.24
C GLY A 165 15.12 -5.43 21.46
N GLN A 166 15.31 -4.67 22.51
CA GLN A 166 16.61 -4.23 22.97
C GLN A 166 16.67 -4.32 24.50
N ASN A 167 17.86 -4.48 25.04
CA ASN A 167 18.08 -4.35 26.48
C ASN A 167 17.91 -2.88 26.87
N LEU A 168 16.75 -2.52 27.37
CA LEU A 168 16.36 -1.16 27.73
C LEU A 168 15.94 -1.13 29.19
N ASP A 169 16.28 -0.03 29.91
CA ASP A 169 15.84 0.18 31.29
C ASP A 169 14.31 0.32 31.38
N LYS A 170 13.68 0.87 30.33
CA LYS A 170 12.23 1.02 30.22
C LYS A 170 11.76 0.66 28.81
N PRO A 171 10.58 0.04 28.67
CA PRO A 171 9.98 -0.19 27.35
C PRO A 171 9.73 1.12 26.59
N ILE A 172 9.92 1.10 25.28
CA ILE A 172 9.57 2.19 24.39
C ILE A 172 8.20 1.85 23.79
N ILE A 173 7.25 2.74 23.97
CA ILE A 173 5.88 2.63 23.46
C ILE A 173 5.69 3.72 22.42
N ASN A 174 5.18 3.33 21.23
CA ASN A 174 4.78 4.27 20.20
C ASN A 174 3.31 4.04 19.84
N PHE A 175 2.59 5.14 19.69
CA PHE A 175 1.21 5.15 19.21
C PHE A 175 1.10 6.18 18.08
N ARG A 176 0.54 5.77 16.93
CA ARG A 176 0.40 6.60 15.76
C ARG A 176 -1.01 6.47 15.20
N VAL A 177 -1.64 7.60 14.92
CA VAL A 177 -2.93 7.70 14.23
C VAL A 177 -2.74 8.58 13.02
N GLU A 178 -3.23 8.15 11.88
CA GLU A 178 -3.18 8.89 10.61
C GLU A 178 -4.57 8.92 10.02
N GLY A 179 -4.98 10.10 9.54
CA GLY A 179 -6.11 10.30 8.66
C GLY A 179 -5.62 10.79 7.31
N GLN A 180 -6.15 10.26 6.23
CA GLN A 180 -5.79 10.62 4.87
C GLN A 180 -7.04 10.92 4.05
N ILE A 181 -6.97 11.99 3.25
CA ILE A 181 -7.95 12.32 2.24
C ILE A 181 -7.34 12.00 0.89
N SER A 182 -8.01 11.17 0.11
CA SER A 182 -7.63 10.80 -1.25
C SER A 182 -8.59 11.42 -2.25
N GLN A 183 -8.08 11.87 -3.39
CA GLN A 183 -8.88 12.41 -4.49
C GLN A 183 -8.28 11.98 -5.82
N PRO A 184 -9.09 11.89 -6.90
CA PRO A 184 -8.58 11.64 -8.24
C PRO A 184 -7.61 12.73 -8.67
N THR A 185 -6.50 12.35 -9.30
CA THR A 185 -5.57 13.32 -9.88
C THR A 185 -6.15 14.04 -11.09
N LYS A 186 -7.11 13.39 -11.77
CA LYS A 186 -7.83 13.93 -12.91
C LYS A 186 -9.20 13.26 -12.99
N THR A 187 -10.24 14.05 -13.20
CA THR A 187 -11.60 13.61 -13.47
C THR A 187 -11.98 13.86 -14.93
N PRO A 188 -12.81 13.01 -15.56
CA PRO A 188 -13.34 13.30 -16.87
C PRO A 188 -14.24 14.54 -16.83
N LYS A 189 -14.28 15.28 -17.94
CA LYS A 189 -15.18 16.42 -18.10
C LYS A 189 -16.17 16.09 -19.19
N PHE A 190 -17.43 16.23 -18.89
CA PHE A 190 -18.52 15.98 -19.82
C PHE A 190 -19.15 17.30 -20.28
N VAL A 191 -19.73 17.28 -21.47
CA VAL A 191 -20.63 18.33 -21.95
C VAL A 191 -22.03 18.08 -21.38
N ASP A 192 -22.84 19.13 -21.31
CA ASP A 192 -24.26 18.98 -20.93
C ASP A 192 -25.05 18.21 -22.01
N GLY A 193 -26.21 17.71 -21.62
CA GLY A 193 -27.05 16.85 -22.48
C GLY A 193 -27.49 17.56 -23.75
N ALA A 194 -27.74 18.87 -23.74
CA ALA A 194 -28.14 19.60 -24.94
C ALA A 194 -26.97 19.67 -25.94
N THR A 195 -25.77 20.02 -25.47
CA THR A 195 -24.56 20.04 -26.30
C THR A 195 -24.21 18.64 -26.80
N TYR A 196 -24.37 17.61 -25.96
CA TYR A 196 -24.17 16.22 -26.37
C TYR A 196 -25.07 15.85 -27.57
N MET A 197 -26.36 16.19 -27.52
CA MET A 197 -27.30 15.91 -28.59
C MET A 197 -27.00 16.66 -29.88
N GLU A 198 -26.55 17.92 -29.77
CA GLU A 198 -26.14 18.75 -30.93
C GLU A 198 -24.93 18.14 -31.62
N LEU A 199 -23.89 17.80 -30.87
CA LEU A 199 -22.68 17.16 -31.39
C LEU A 199 -22.97 15.79 -31.98
N PHE A 200 -23.87 15.00 -31.35
CA PHE A 200 -24.28 13.72 -31.87
C PHE A 200 -25.02 13.86 -33.21
N ASN A 201 -25.97 14.77 -33.30
CA ASN A 201 -26.68 15.05 -34.55
C ASN A 201 -25.76 15.55 -35.66
N GLU A 202 -24.73 16.36 -35.31
CA GLU A 202 -23.71 16.81 -36.26
C GLU A 202 -22.89 15.62 -36.79
N ALA A 203 -22.46 14.73 -35.88
CA ALA A 203 -21.72 13.53 -36.27
C ALA A 203 -22.53 12.64 -37.23
N VAL A 204 -23.83 12.40 -36.93
CA VAL A 204 -24.73 11.61 -37.77
C VAL A 204 -24.89 12.24 -39.17
N LYS A 205 -25.01 13.57 -39.26
CA LYS A 205 -25.06 14.27 -40.55
C LYS A 205 -23.77 14.15 -41.36
N ASN A 206 -22.63 14.29 -40.67
CA ASN A 206 -21.31 14.16 -41.29
C ASN A 206 -21.04 12.74 -41.82
N ASP A 207 -21.67 11.73 -41.20
CA ASP A 207 -21.63 10.33 -41.62
C ASP A 207 -22.60 10.04 -42.81
N GLY A 208 -23.27 11.07 -43.30
CA GLY A 208 -24.15 10.99 -44.49
C GLY A 208 -25.57 10.51 -44.21
N SER A 209 -25.96 10.39 -42.97
CA SER A 209 -27.35 10.04 -42.61
C SER A 209 -28.28 11.27 -42.75
N PRO A 210 -29.42 11.18 -43.46
CA PRO A 210 -30.37 12.30 -43.58
C PRO A 210 -31.13 12.57 -42.29
N ASP A 211 -31.28 11.55 -41.42
CA ASP A 211 -32.09 11.61 -40.22
C ASP A 211 -31.24 11.90 -38.99
N VAL A 212 -31.66 12.91 -38.24
CA VAL A 212 -31.07 13.22 -36.92
C VAL A 212 -31.75 12.42 -35.83
N LEU A 213 -30.98 11.98 -34.86
CA LEU A 213 -31.47 11.19 -33.75
C LEU A 213 -32.31 12.00 -32.74
N TYR A 214 -31.82 13.21 -32.45
CA TYR A 214 -32.44 14.07 -31.42
C TYR A 214 -33.17 15.24 -32.07
N SER A 215 -34.48 15.38 -31.73
CA SER A 215 -35.27 16.50 -32.20
C SER A 215 -34.87 17.82 -31.53
N GLN A 216 -35.14 18.94 -32.21
CA GLN A 216 -34.87 20.27 -31.64
C GLN A 216 -35.70 20.52 -30.35
N ASP A 217 -36.91 19.97 -30.25
CA ASP A 217 -37.71 20.09 -29.04
C ASP A 217 -37.07 19.38 -27.85
N LYS A 218 -36.50 18.19 -28.06
CA LYS A 218 -35.74 17.48 -27.02
C LYS A 218 -34.52 18.26 -26.59
N ILE A 219 -33.73 18.78 -27.52
CA ILE A 219 -32.55 19.60 -27.23
C ILE A 219 -32.93 20.84 -26.42
N ASN A 220 -33.96 21.55 -26.86
CA ASN A 220 -34.43 22.76 -26.18
C ASN A 220 -35.04 22.46 -24.80
N GLY A 221 -35.81 21.39 -24.65
CA GLY A 221 -36.34 20.96 -23.37
C GLY A 221 -35.28 20.61 -22.35
N THR A 222 -34.24 19.89 -22.77
CA THR A 222 -33.07 19.57 -21.92
C THR A 222 -32.29 20.84 -21.55
N ARG A 223 -32.05 21.76 -22.53
CA ARG A 223 -31.34 23.04 -22.27
C ARG A 223 -32.08 23.91 -21.26
N MET A 224 -33.40 23.96 -21.35
CA MET A 224 -34.28 24.70 -20.43
C MET A 224 -34.50 23.96 -19.10
N LYS A 225 -33.93 22.77 -18.92
CA LYS A 225 -34.09 21.94 -17.72
C LYS A 225 -35.54 21.72 -17.35
N LEU A 226 -36.36 21.36 -18.33
CA LEU A 226 -37.76 21.03 -18.12
C LEU A 226 -37.87 19.70 -17.35
N ASN A 227 -39.04 19.06 -17.33
CA ASN A 227 -39.26 17.82 -16.58
C ASN A 227 -38.12 16.80 -16.80
N PRO A 228 -37.30 16.46 -15.78
CA PRO A 228 -36.13 15.63 -15.91
C PRO A 228 -36.45 14.17 -16.30
N TYR A 229 -37.70 13.73 -16.16
CA TYR A 229 -38.13 12.40 -16.60
C TYR A 229 -38.38 12.34 -18.12
N VAL A 230 -38.63 13.48 -18.74
CA VAL A 230 -38.87 13.60 -20.19
C VAL A 230 -37.62 14.12 -20.89
N PHE A 231 -36.90 15.03 -20.24
CA PHE A 231 -35.69 15.72 -20.73
C PHE A 231 -34.52 15.47 -19.78
N PRO A 232 -34.08 14.22 -19.62
CA PRO A 232 -32.96 13.93 -18.72
C PRO A 232 -31.66 14.58 -19.20
N ASP A 233 -30.84 14.94 -18.22
CA ASP A 233 -29.46 15.45 -18.39
C ASP A 233 -28.63 14.93 -17.23
N VAL A 234 -28.17 13.70 -17.36
CA VAL A 234 -27.55 12.94 -16.28
C VAL A 234 -26.04 12.90 -16.46
N ASN A 235 -25.29 13.43 -15.49
CA ASN A 235 -23.87 13.18 -15.41
C ASN A 235 -23.65 11.87 -14.64
N TRP A 236 -23.51 10.76 -15.36
CA TRP A 236 -23.34 9.44 -14.75
C TRP A 236 -22.11 9.33 -13.86
N TYR A 237 -21.03 10.04 -14.18
CA TYR A 237 -19.84 10.05 -13.32
C TYR A 237 -20.16 10.68 -11.97
N ASP A 238 -20.78 11.85 -11.95
CA ASP A 238 -21.17 12.52 -10.72
C ASP A 238 -22.22 11.73 -9.92
N GLU A 239 -23.07 10.93 -10.60
CA GLU A 239 -24.03 10.05 -9.93
C GLU A 239 -23.37 8.85 -9.23
N MET A 240 -22.21 8.41 -9.69
CA MET A 240 -21.57 7.17 -9.25
C MET A 240 -20.33 7.38 -8.39
N PHE A 241 -19.64 8.51 -8.50
CA PHE A 241 -18.36 8.74 -7.82
C PHE A 241 -18.42 9.93 -6.87
N ASN A 242 -17.70 9.80 -5.76
CA ASN A 242 -17.39 10.88 -4.84
C ASN A 242 -16.10 11.59 -5.26
N ASP A 243 -15.97 12.86 -4.90
CA ASP A 243 -14.77 13.66 -5.16
C ASP A 243 -13.60 13.26 -4.26
N VAL A 244 -13.90 12.73 -3.08
CA VAL A 244 -12.91 12.37 -2.04
C VAL A 244 -13.25 11.04 -1.38
N ALA A 245 -12.22 10.37 -0.90
CA ALA A 245 -12.33 9.22 -0.01
C ALA A 245 -11.49 9.45 1.24
N PHE A 246 -11.89 8.85 2.36
CA PHE A 246 -11.21 8.95 3.66
C PHE A 246 -10.60 7.60 4.02
N ASN A 247 -9.35 7.64 4.47
CA ASN A 247 -8.64 6.47 4.92
C ASN A 247 -8.06 6.74 6.30
N GLU A 248 -8.07 5.75 7.18
CA GLU A 248 -7.56 5.84 8.53
C GLU A 248 -6.58 4.73 8.82
N LYS A 249 -5.55 5.06 9.60
CA LYS A 249 -4.56 4.10 10.05
C LYS A 249 -4.23 4.32 11.51
N VAL A 250 -4.20 3.23 12.27
CA VAL A 250 -3.77 3.22 13.67
C VAL A 250 -2.64 2.20 13.81
N ASN A 251 -1.56 2.58 14.45
CA ASN A 251 -0.48 1.68 14.82
C ASN A 251 -0.13 1.87 16.30
N PHE A 252 -0.02 0.76 16.99
CA PHE A 252 0.52 0.69 18.34
C PHE A 252 1.68 -0.29 18.36
N ASN A 253 2.84 0.13 18.87
CA ASN A 253 3.95 -0.78 19.04
C ASN A 253 4.69 -0.55 20.35
N ILE A 254 5.26 -1.64 20.86
CA ILE A 254 6.05 -1.67 22.07
C ILE A 254 7.31 -2.48 21.83
N ARG A 255 8.44 -1.97 22.28
CA ARG A 255 9.69 -2.72 22.33
C ARG A 255 10.38 -2.56 23.66
N GLY A 256 11.03 -3.62 24.11
CA GLY A 256 11.73 -3.61 25.37
C GLY A 256 12.51 -4.90 25.55
N GLY A 257 13.01 -5.08 26.74
CA GLY A 257 13.69 -6.29 27.10
C GLY A 257 14.76 -6.11 28.15
N GLY A 258 15.34 -7.20 28.55
CA GLY A 258 16.41 -7.27 29.51
C GLY A 258 17.49 -8.29 29.09
N LYS A 259 18.30 -8.72 30.03
CA LYS A 259 19.43 -9.64 29.75
C LYS A 259 19.03 -11.03 29.24
N LYS A 260 17.80 -11.47 29.54
CA LYS A 260 17.35 -12.83 29.17
C LYS A 260 16.34 -12.87 28.03
N ILE A 261 15.53 -11.83 27.89
CA ILE A 261 14.48 -11.75 26.85
C ILE A 261 14.43 -10.33 26.36
N ASP A 262 14.36 -10.14 25.07
CA ASP A 262 13.94 -8.90 24.45
C ASP A 262 12.76 -9.15 23.49
N TYR A 263 11.94 -8.13 23.28
CA TYR A 263 10.73 -8.25 22.51
C TYR A 263 10.38 -6.97 21.75
N PHE A 264 9.73 -7.16 20.63
CA PHE A 264 9.02 -6.13 19.88
C PHE A 264 7.64 -6.67 19.50
N SER A 265 6.58 -5.91 19.79
CA SER A 265 5.22 -6.24 19.38
C SER A 265 4.56 -5.01 18.75
N SER A 266 3.82 -5.23 17.67
CA SER A 266 3.08 -4.17 16.96
C SER A 266 1.73 -4.69 16.52
N ILE A 267 0.72 -3.83 16.62
CA ILE A 267 -0.61 -4.03 16.06
C ILE A 267 -0.92 -2.81 15.21
N SER A 268 -1.37 -3.03 13.98
CA SER A 268 -1.89 -1.97 13.12
C SER A 268 -3.25 -2.32 12.56
N VAL A 269 -4.10 -1.32 12.44
CA VAL A 269 -5.39 -1.37 11.77
C VAL A 269 -5.39 -0.28 10.72
N ASN A 270 -5.77 -0.64 9.51
CA ASN A 270 -5.83 0.27 8.39
C ASN A 270 -7.16 0.10 7.66
N HIS A 271 -7.88 1.20 7.48
CA HIS A 271 -9.14 1.28 6.75
C HIS A 271 -8.94 2.12 5.48
N GLU A 272 -9.36 1.59 4.35
CA GLU A 272 -9.36 2.27 3.06
C GLU A 272 -10.75 2.24 2.46
N SER A 273 -11.25 3.40 2.08
CA SER A 273 -12.54 3.55 1.41
C SER A 273 -12.35 3.90 -0.06
N GLY A 274 -13.20 3.33 -0.93
CA GLY A 274 -13.26 3.69 -2.34
C GLY A 274 -14.00 4.99 -2.58
N MET A 275 -14.02 5.41 -3.85
CA MET A 275 -14.67 6.65 -4.29
C MET A 275 -16.06 6.44 -4.88
N LEU A 276 -16.60 5.23 -4.84
CA LEU A 276 -17.97 4.99 -5.32
C LEU A 276 -18.98 5.58 -4.34
N LYS A 277 -20.01 6.22 -4.87
CA LYS A 277 -21.17 6.62 -4.08
C LYS A 277 -21.93 5.39 -3.61
N ASN A 278 -22.31 5.38 -2.34
CA ASN A 278 -23.03 4.26 -1.76
C ASN A 278 -24.53 4.29 -2.11
N ARG A 279 -24.80 4.19 -3.40
CA ARG A 279 -26.17 4.27 -3.95
C ARG A 279 -27.05 3.08 -3.53
N SER A 280 -26.43 1.94 -3.22
CA SER A 280 -27.21 0.78 -2.76
C SER A 280 -27.93 1.04 -1.45
N LYS A 281 -27.40 1.88 -0.56
CA LYS A 281 -28.08 2.23 0.71
C LYS A 281 -29.37 3.01 0.54
N ASP A 282 -29.55 3.65 -0.61
CA ASP A 282 -30.79 4.35 -0.93
C ASP A 282 -31.95 3.37 -1.12
N PHE A 283 -31.66 2.12 -1.48
CA PHE A 283 -32.64 1.10 -1.87
C PHE A 283 -32.49 -0.23 -1.13
N PHE A 284 -31.29 -0.55 -0.62
CA PHE A 284 -30.92 -1.84 -0.06
C PHE A 284 -30.14 -1.67 1.25
N SER A 285 -29.92 -2.76 1.97
CA SER A 285 -29.24 -2.77 3.28
C SER A 285 -27.72 -2.84 3.21
N TYR A 286 -27.11 -3.03 2.03
CA TYR A 286 -25.68 -3.22 1.86
C TYR A 286 -24.96 -1.97 1.32
N ASN A 287 -23.63 -1.96 1.45
CA ASN A 287 -22.76 -0.94 0.90
C ASN A 287 -22.12 -1.46 -0.39
N ASN A 288 -22.22 -0.70 -1.48
CA ASN A 288 -21.61 -1.02 -2.77
C ASN A 288 -20.26 -0.32 -3.01
N ASN A 289 -19.78 0.48 -2.06
CA ASN A 289 -18.45 1.07 -2.19
C ASN A 289 -17.37 0.02 -1.90
N ILE A 290 -16.14 0.27 -2.38
CA ILE A 290 -14.97 -0.49 -1.96
C ILE A 290 -14.68 -0.12 -0.51
N ASP A 291 -14.49 -1.11 0.32
CA ASP A 291 -14.15 -0.99 1.73
C ASP A 291 -13.11 -2.06 2.08
N VAL A 292 -11.95 -1.63 2.56
CA VAL A 292 -10.83 -2.54 2.88
C VAL A 292 -10.39 -2.32 4.31
N MET A 293 -10.56 -3.35 5.13
CA MET A 293 -9.99 -3.39 6.48
C MET A 293 -8.77 -4.31 6.48
N ARG A 294 -7.64 -3.80 6.97
CA ARG A 294 -6.42 -4.59 7.16
C ARG A 294 -6.00 -4.54 8.61
N TYR A 295 -5.71 -5.71 9.15
CA TYR A 295 -5.17 -5.89 10.49
C TYR A 295 -3.82 -6.57 10.35
N ALA A 296 -2.79 -5.99 10.95
CA ALA A 296 -1.47 -6.60 10.99
C ALA A 296 -0.97 -6.71 12.42
N PHE A 297 -0.45 -7.87 12.75
CA PHE A 297 0.18 -8.15 14.03
C PHE A 297 1.61 -8.65 13.79
N GLN A 298 2.59 -8.01 14.41
CA GLN A 298 3.99 -8.42 14.40
C GLN A 298 4.44 -8.68 15.82
N ASN A 299 5.07 -9.83 16.05
CA ASN A 299 5.67 -10.16 17.34
C ASN A 299 7.04 -10.80 17.12
N ASN A 300 8.07 -10.18 17.70
CA ASN A 300 9.45 -10.63 17.63
C ASN A 300 9.98 -10.78 19.04
N ILE A 301 10.38 -11.99 19.40
CA ILE A 301 10.92 -12.32 20.72
C ILE A 301 12.28 -12.96 20.53
N ASN A 302 13.28 -12.49 21.26
CA ASN A 302 14.56 -13.16 21.42
C ASN A 302 14.73 -13.62 22.86
N ALA A 303 14.96 -14.91 23.05
CA ALA A 303 15.27 -15.51 24.35
C ALA A 303 16.73 -15.93 24.40
N TYR A 304 17.49 -15.38 25.31
CA TYR A 304 18.91 -15.70 25.56
C TYR A 304 18.96 -16.83 26.60
N LEU A 305 18.98 -18.08 26.11
CA LEU A 305 18.98 -19.29 26.94
C LEU A 305 20.27 -19.42 27.74
N SER A 306 21.39 -18.98 27.15
CA SER A 306 22.71 -18.87 27.79
C SER A 306 23.51 -17.70 27.18
N LYS A 307 24.75 -17.50 27.61
CA LYS A 307 25.67 -16.55 26.99
C LYS A 307 26.02 -16.90 25.53
N SER A 308 25.86 -18.18 25.16
CA SER A 308 26.20 -18.72 23.85
C SER A 308 24.99 -19.16 23.03
N SER A 309 23.78 -19.27 23.63
CA SER A 309 22.59 -19.82 22.98
C SER A 309 21.47 -18.79 22.95
N LYS A 310 20.88 -18.57 21.77
CA LYS A 310 19.76 -17.67 21.53
C LYS A 310 18.67 -18.37 20.74
N LEU A 311 17.43 -18.20 21.16
CA LEU A 311 16.23 -18.60 20.44
C LEU A 311 15.47 -17.36 20.03
N SER A 312 15.13 -17.25 18.74
CA SER A 312 14.36 -16.13 18.20
C SER A 312 13.06 -16.64 17.60
N VAL A 313 11.95 -16.02 17.96
CA VAL A 313 10.63 -16.26 17.39
C VAL A 313 10.17 -15.01 16.66
N ARG A 314 9.74 -15.15 15.43
CA ARG A 314 9.14 -14.11 14.61
C ARG A 314 7.77 -14.57 14.18
N LEU A 315 6.75 -13.75 14.43
CA LEU A 315 5.37 -14.02 14.03
C LEU A 315 4.80 -12.77 13.38
N ASN A 316 4.36 -12.91 12.15
CA ASN A 316 3.63 -11.90 11.40
C ASN A 316 2.26 -12.49 11.01
N VAL A 317 1.19 -11.81 11.36
CA VAL A 317 -0.17 -12.16 10.99
C VAL A 317 -0.78 -10.96 10.27
N GLN A 318 -1.33 -11.19 9.10
CA GLN A 318 -2.00 -10.20 8.28
C GLN A 318 -3.40 -10.70 7.95
N LEU A 319 -4.41 -9.91 8.27
CA LEU A 319 -5.80 -10.18 7.93
C LEU A 319 -6.29 -9.05 7.04
N ARG A 320 -7.02 -9.39 6.00
CA ARG A 320 -7.61 -8.45 5.07
C ARG A 320 -9.07 -8.81 4.86
N ASP A 321 -9.94 -7.86 5.09
CA ASP A 321 -11.36 -7.92 4.79
C ASP A 321 -11.62 -6.91 3.67
N LEU A 322 -12.05 -7.39 2.51
CA LEU A 322 -12.34 -6.59 1.32
C LEU A 322 -13.79 -6.76 0.94
N ARG A 323 -14.51 -5.66 0.94
CA ARG A 323 -15.82 -5.54 0.31
C ARG A 323 -15.71 -4.72 -0.95
N GLU A 324 -16.34 -5.17 -2.02
CA GLU A 324 -16.37 -4.46 -3.30
C GLU A 324 -17.68 -4.74 -4.04
N PRO A 325 -18.08 -3.90 -5.04
CA PRO A 325 -19.22 -4.18 -5.88
C PRO A 325 -19.11 -5.54 -6.55
N ASN A 326 -20.25 -6.20 -6.76
CA ASN A 326 -20.28 -7.45 -7.51
C ASN A 326 -19.84 -7.26 -8.98
N ARG A 327 -20.12 -6.10 -9.57
CA ARG A 327 -19.64 -5.72 -10.91
C ARG A 327 -18.20 -5.20 -10.84
N GLY A 328 -17.38 -5.56 -11.82
CA GLY A 328 -16.00 -5.10 -11.91
C GLY A 328 -15.87 -3.57 -11.94
N ILE A 329 -14.89 -3.02 -11.27
CA ILE A 329 -14.69 -1.56 -11.18
C ILE A 329 -14.43 -0.93 -12.55
N ASP A 330 -13.69 -1.61 -13.42
CA ASP A 330 -13.41 -1.14 -14.78
C ASP A 330 -14.70 -1.09 -15.61
N ASP A 331 -15.59 -2.05 -15.42
CA ASP A 331 -16.91 -2.07 -16.05
C ASP A 331 -17.81 -0.94 -15.52
N ILE A 332 -17.81 -0.70 -14.20
CA ILE A 332 -18.53 0.41 -13.57
C ILE A 332 -18.06 1.75 -14.14
N PHE A 333 -16.76 1.92 -14.28
CA PHE A 333 -16.18 3.12 -14.88
C PHE A 333 -16.58 3.25 -16.36
N ALA A 334 -16.49 2.16 -17.11
CA ALA A 334 -16.89 2.12 -18.52
C ALA A 334 -18.39 2.44 -18.69
N ASP A 335 -19.24 1.92 -17.81
CA ASP A 335 -20.69 2.23 -17.82
C ASP A 335 -20.91 3.73 -17.60
N ALA A 336 -20.22 4.36 -16.64
CA ALA A 336 -20.32 5.80 -16.40
C ALA A 336 -19.85 6.65 -17.59
N MET A 337 -18.80 6.18 -18.31
CA MET A 337 -18.21 6.92 -19.44
C MET A 337 -18.99 6.77 -20.72
N ASN A 338 -19.64 5.62 -20.97
CA ASN A 338 -20.26 5.28 -22.24
C ASN A 338 -21.78 5.46 -22.26
N SER A 339 -22.40 5.67 -21.10
CA SER A 339 -23.86 5.83 -21.05
C SER A 339 -24.30 7.21 -21.50
N SER A 340 -25.34 7.24 -22.32
CA SER A 340 -25.92 8.49 -22.84
C SER A 340 -26.50 9.32 -21.68
N PRO A 341 -26.18 10.62 -21.60
CA PRO A 341 -26.71 11.49 -20.55
C PRO A 341 -28.21 11.84 -20.73
N VAL A 342 -28.80 11.58 -21.91
CA VAL A 342 -30.09 12.12 -22.30
C VAL A 342 -31.15 11.05 -22.64
N GLU A 343 -30.80 9.77 -22.51
CA GLU A 343 -31.75 8.68 -22.87
C GLU A 343 -32.71 8.35 -21.75
N ALA A 344 -32.25 8.34 -20.49
CA ALA A 344 -33.09 8.01 -19.35
C ALA A 344 -32.64 8.75 -18.07
N PRO A 345 -33.56 9.03 -17.13
CA PRO A 345 -33.19 9.49 -15.80
C PRO A 345 -32.49 8.36 -15.01
N VAL A 346 -31.93 8.66 -13.85
CA VAL A 346 -31.34 7.63 -12.97
C VAL A 346 -32.43 6.62 -12.54
N PHE A 347 -33.56 7.10 -12.08
CA PHE A 347 -34.74 6.30 -11.71
C PHE A 347 -36.00 7.16 -11.84
N TYR A 348 -37.13 6.51 -11.89
CA TYR A 348 -38.44 7.15 -11.85
C TYR A 348 -39.03 7.13 -10.44
N GLU A 349 -39.84 8.12 -10.10
CA GLU A 349 -40.56 8.19 -8.84
C GLU A 349 -41.44 6.94 -8.62
N PRO A 350 -41.52 6.45 -7.38
CA PRO A 350 -42.45 5.37 -7.05
C PRO A 350 -43.90 5.80 -7.29
N ASP A 351 -44.63 5.03 -8.06
CA ASP A 351 -46.05 5.28 -8.35
C ASP A 351 -47.01 4.37 -7.56
N GLY A 352 -46.46 3.59 -6.62
CA GLY A 352 -47.23 2.65 -5.80
C GLY A 352 -47.67 1.38 -6.54
N THR A 353 -47.36 1.22 -7.81
CA THR A 353 -47.69 0.02 -8.59
C THR A 353 -46.71 -1.13 -8.40
N THR A 354 -45.50 -0.84 -7.99
CA THR A 354 -44.45 -1.83 -7.75
C THR A 354 -43.69 -1.52 -6.48
N ASN A 355 -43.15 -2.56 -5.82
CA ASN A 355 -42.26 -2.43 -4.67
C ASN A 355 -40.75 -2.39 -5.07
N HIS A 356 -40.48 -2.31 -6.36
CA HIS A 356 -39.13 -2.30 -6.91
C HIS A 356 -38.73 -0.91 -7.39
N VAL A 357 -37.45 -0.62 -7.36
CA VAL A 357 -36.89 0.61 -7.93
C VAL A 357 -37.15 0.61 -9.44
N LYS A 358 -37.74 1.69 -9.93
CA LYS A 358 -37.96 1.90 -11.37
C LYS A 358 -36.76 2.57 -11.98
N TRP A 359 -35.76 1.78 -12.32
CA TRP A 359 -34.55 2.28 -12.98
C TRP A 359 -34.90 2.92 -14.33
N GLY A 360 -34.30 4.07 -14.61
CA GLY A 360 -34.44 4.72 -15.91
C GLY A 360 -33.84 3.84 -17.01
N THR A 361 -34.65 3.56 -18.02
CA THR A 361 -34.23 2.82 -19.21
C THR A 361 -35.10 3.20 -20.40
N THR A 362 -34.67 2.88 -21.60
CA THR A 362 -35.39 3.02 -22.85
C THR A 362 -35.21 1.76 -23.69
N ASP A 363 -36.13 1.53 -24.65
CA ASP A 363 -35.99 0.42 -25.59
C ASP A 363 -34.67 0.43 -26.34
N ARG A 364 -34.14 1.61 -26.63
CA ARG A 364 -32.87 1.80 -27.28
C ARG A 364 -31.68 1.32 -26.40
N LEU A 365 -31.71 1.64 -25.11
CA LEU A 365 -30.69 1.17 -24.16
C LEU A 365 -30.74 -0.35 -24.00
N ILE A 366 -31.94 -0.90 -23.90
CA ILE A 366 -32.16 -2.36 -23.84
C ILE A 366 -31.65 -3.04 -25.10
N THR A 367 -31.96 -2.51 -26.28
CA THR A 367 -31.52 -3.07 -27.57
C THR A 367 -30.00 -3.01 -27.75
N ALA A 368 -29.35 -1.94 -27.24
CA ALA A 368 -27.89 -1.78 -27.26
C ALA A 368 -27.18 -2.54 -26.12
N TYR A 369 -27.89 -3.34 -25.33
CA TYR A 369 -27.35 -4.01 -24.13
C TYR A 369 -26.71 -3.06 -23.12
N GLN A 370 -27.15 -1.80 -23.10
CA GLN A 370 -26.67 -0.81 -22.16
C GLN A 370 -27.66 -0.73 -20.99
N GLY A 371 -27.18 -1.06 -19.81
CA GLY A 371 -27.95 -0.92 -18.59
C GLY A 371 -27.86 0.49 -18.00
N ASN A 372 -28.71 0.79 -17.04
CA ASN A 372 -28.58 1.97 -16.21
C ASN A 372 -27.32 1.84 -15.32
N PRO A 373 -26.33 2.76 -15.39
CA PRO A 373 -25.08 2.64 -14.65
C PRO A 373 -25.25 2.50 -13.13
N VAL A 374 -26.20 3.24 -12.53
CA VAL A 374 -26.47 3.17 -11.10
C VAL A 374 -27.12 1.84 -10.72
N ALA A 375 -28.04 1.34 -11.57
CA ALA A 375 -28.61 0.01 -11.38
C ALA A 375 -27.53 -1.07 -11.41
N GLN A 376 -26.59 -0.98 -12.36
CA GLN A 376 -25.47 -1.92 -12.45
C GLN A 376 -24.54 -1.84 -11.24
N LEU A 377 -24.25 -0.64 -10.74
CA LEU A 377 -23.47 -0.41 -9.52
C LEU A 377 -24.12 -1.07 -8.30
N THR A 378 -25.44 -1.13 -8.25
CA THR A 378 -26.22 -1.64 -7.10
C THR A 378 -26.65 -3.09 -7.24
N THR A 379 -26.07 -3.88 -8.15
CA THR A 379 -26.45 -5.29 -8.38
C THR A 379 -26.06 -6.24 -7.25
N GLY A 380 -25.20 -5.83 -6.34
CA GLY A 380 -24.72 -6.63 -5.22
C GLY A 380 -23.31 -6.27 -4.79
N TYR A 381 -22.75 -7.11 -3.94
CA TYR A 381 -21.38 -6.95 -3.42
C TYR A 381 -20.71 -8.30 -3.27
N ASN A 382 -19.38 -8.28 -3.21
CA ASN A 382 -18.53 -9.40 -2.87
C ASN A 382 -17.79 -9.08 -1.58
N ASP A 383 -17.80 -10.01 -0.63
CA ASP A 383 -16.95 -9.97 0.56
C ASP A 383 -15.85 -11.01 0.41
N THR A 384 -14.60 -10.59 0.63
CA THR A 384 -13.43 -11.45 0.56
C THR A 384 -12.61 -11.29 1.83
N PHE A 385 -12.44 -12.36 2.58
CA PHE A 385 -11.55 -12.40 3.73
C PHE A 385 -10.28 -13.20 3.40
N GLU A 386 -9.14 -12.59 3.65
CA GLU A 386 -7.83 -13.21 3.43
C GLU A 386 -7.03 -13.19 4.73
N SER A 387 -6.31 -14.27 5.01
CA SER A 387 -5.38 -14.32 6.12
C SER A 387 -4.02 -14.85 5.69
N THR A 388 -2.96 -14.23 6.18
CA THR A 388 -1.58 -14.67 5.99
C THR A 388 -0.90 -14.77 7.35
N VAL A 389 -0.33 -15.93 7.64
CA VAL A 389 0.48 -16.18 8.84
C VAL A 389 1.89 -16.55 8.40
N ILE A 390 2.88 -15.79 8.84
CA ILE A 390 4.29 -16.04 8.60
C ILE A 390 4.96 -16.21 9.96
N ALA A 391 5.60 -17.34 10.18
CA ALA A 391 6.32 -17.63 11.40
C ALA A 391 7.74 -18.11 11.10
N ALA A 392 8.69 -17.68 11.91
CA ALA A 392 10.06 -18.14 11.86
C ALA A 392 10.57 -18.43 13.26
N LEU A 393 11.23 -19.57 13.40
CA LEU A 393 11.93 -19.99 14.61
C LEU A 393 13.41 -20.15 14.28
N GLU A 394 14.24 -19.36 14.92
CA GLU A 394 15.68 -19.38 14.70
C GLU A 394 16.39 -19.76 16.01
N PHE A 395 17.29 -20.73 15.95
CA PHE A 395 18.19 -21.09 17.04
C PHE A 395 19.63 -20.78 16.62
N GLU A 396 20.32 -20.02 17.43
CA GLU A 396 21.74 -19.67 17.26
C GLU A 396 22.54 -20.19 18.45
N GLN A 397 23.65 -20.88 18.16
CA GLN A 397 24.61 -21.37 19.13
C GLN A 397 26.00 -20.91 18.77
N LYS A 398 26.67 -20.16 19.64
CA LYS A 398 28.10 -19.85 19.53
C LYS A 398 28.90 -21.07 19.94
N LEU A 399 29.84 -21.49 19.12
CA LEU A 399 30.68 -22.65 19.30
C LEU A 399 32.15 -22.23 19.54
N ASP A 400 32.35 -21.09 20.23
CA ASP A 400 33.70 -20.54 20.53
C ASP A 400 34.58 -21.52 21.32
N PHE A 401 33.96 -22.50 21.99
CA PHE A 401 34.65 -23.58 22.69
C PHE A 401 35.32 -24.59 21.74
N LEU A 402 34.86 -24.70 20.49
CA LEU A 402 35.49 -25.51 19.44
C LEU A 402 36.45 -24.66 18.63
N THR A 403 35.99 -23.52 18.13
CA THR A 403 36.77 -22.60 17.31
C THR A 403 36.21 -21.20 17.50
N LYS A 404 37.09 -20.24 17.81
CA LYS A 404 36.73 -18.85 18.04
C LYS A 404 36.00 -18.25 16.81
N GLY A 405 34.82 -17.71 17.04
CA GLY A 405 33.97 -17.11 16.00
C GLY A 405 33.05 -18.12 15.26
N LEU A 406 33.18 -19.41 15.54
CA LEU A 406 32.26 -20.43 14.95
C LEU A 406 30.85 -20.28 15.53
N ARG A 407 29.86 -20.31 14.66
CA ARG A 407 28.43 -20.26 15.05
C ARG A 407 27.65 -21.31 14.30
N PHE A 408 26.74 -21.95 15.00
CA PHE A 408 25.70 -22.79 14.41
C PHE A 408 24.39 -22.01 14.41
N LYS A 409 23.66 -22.05 13.29
CA LYS A 409 22.36 -21.39 13.12
C LYS A 409 21.40 -22.38 12.45
N ALA A 410 20.23 -22.56 13.04
CA ALA A 410 19.12 -23.32 12.46
C ALA A 410 17.91 -22.40 12.34
N LEU A 411 17.25 -22.42 11.19
CA LEU A 411 16.06 -21.61 10.90
C LEU A 411 14.96 -22.52 10.38
N GLY A 412 13.83 -22.54 11.06
CA GLY A 412 12.59 -23.15 10.60
C GLY A 412 11.58 -22.06 10.26
N THR A 413 10.92 -22.15 9.10
CA THR A 413 9.96 -21.15 8.64
C THR A 413 8.63 -21.82 8.27
N PHE A 414 7.54 -21.12 8.53
CA PHE A 414 6.20 -21.52 8.18
C PHE A 414 5.46 -20.35 7.57
N LYS A 415 4.77 -20.59 6.47
CA LYS A 415 3.86 -19.61 5.86
C LYS A 415 2.57 -20.33 5.49
N ASN A 416 1.44 -19.75 5.90
CA ASN A 416 0.11 -20.14 5.47
C ASN A 416 -0.64 -18.92 4.94
N TRP A 417 -1.35 -19.13 3.84
CA TRP A 417 -2.28 -18.17 3.27
C TRP A 417 -3.62 -18.85 3.05
N SER A 418 -4.70 -18.17 3.38
CA SER A 418 -6.07 -18.63 3.13
C SER A 418 -6.96 -17.47 2.69
N LYS A 419 -7.95 -17.81 1.88
CA LYS A 419 -8.96 -16.92 1.35
C LYS A 419 -10.35 -17.54 1.57
#